data_66d060e229a73828bf5e8847330dbccf
#
_entry.id   66d060e229a73828bf5e8847330dbccf
#
_cell.length_a   1.000
_cell.length_b   1.000
_cell.length_c   1.000
_cell.angle_alpha   90.00
_cell.angle_beta   90.00
_cell.angle_gamma   90.00
#
_symmetry.space_group_name_H-M   'P 1'
#
loop_
_entity.id
_entity.type
_entity.pdbx_description
1 polymer ?
#
loop_
_entity_poly.entity_id
_entity_poly.type
_entity_poly.pdbx_seq_one_letter_code
_entity_poly.pdbx_strand_id
1 'polypeptide(L)'
;MAYPTVSAPYGFQPINRIGGNPYAGSTRLVPVSSGAVYDGDLVELLSDGKCAVISSGTAAAQCLGVCVGVQYTNSSGQTVQAQYAPASGVTNVVAYVVDDPTALFKVAVVSSGTTIATLGRTAVGQNTSVILNAGNANTGDSAQAIDDTTATTNTLPIRIVDVVPETATGSDAYVEMIVKINTHTYNNTTGV
;
A
#
# COMPACT_ATOMS: atom_id res chain seq x y z
N MET A 1 20.60 17.69 13.25
CA MET A 1 20.65 17.11 11.88
C MET A 1 19.25 17.20 11.35
N ALA A 2 19.06 17.63 10.10
CA ALA A 2 17.75 17.53 9.45
C ALA A 2 17.53 16.05 9.11
N TYR A 3 16.44 15.47 9.60
CA TYR A 3 16.02 14.13 9.23
C TYR A 3 15.39 14.17 7.84
N PRO A 4 15.53 13.11 7.01
CA PRO A 4 14.80 13.03 5.76
C PRO A 4 13.30 13.09 6.06
N THR A 5 12.62 14.09 5.55
CA THR A 5 11.18 14.27 5.72
C THR A 5 10.48 13.90 4.42
N VAL A 6 9.38 13.17 4.53
CA VAL A 6 8.48 12.91 3.42
C VAL A 6 7.53 14.09 3.30
N SER A 7 7.38 14.65 2.11
CA SER A 7 6.56 15.83 1.85
C SER A 7 5.06 15.53 1.71
N ALA A 8 4.70 14.27 1.45
CA ALA A 8 3.33 13.78 1.31
C ALA A 8 3.31 12.26 1.46
N PRO A 9 2.16 11.64 1.78
CA PRO A 9 1.98 10.20 1.67
C PRO A 9 2.27 9.72 0.24
N TYR A 10 2.86 8.54 0.13
CA TYR A 10 3.35 7.97 -1.14
C TYR A 10 2.93 6.49 -1.32
N GLY A 11 2.00 6.01 -0.52
CA GLY A 11 1.57 4.62 -0.53
C GLY A 11 2.50 3.68 0.24
N PHE A 12 2.45 2.40 -0.10
CA PHE A 12 3.21 1.33 0.54
C PHE A 12 4.44 0.98 -0.30
N GLN A 13 5.63 1.07 0.27
CA GLN A 13 6.88 0.69 -0.41
C GLN A 13 7.44 -0.60 0.16
N PRO A 14 7.64 -1.66 -0.65
CA PRO A 14 8.23 -2.90 -0.18
C PRO A 14 9.70 -2.69 0.20
N ILE A 15 10.10 -3.18 1.37
CA ILE A 15 11.46 -3.03 1.88
C ILE A 15 12.15 -4.35 2.18
N ASN A 16 11.50 -5.23 2.94
CA ASN A 16 12.05 -6.48 3.42
C ASN A 16 10.95 -7.56 3.55
N ARG A 17 11.34 -8.69 4.10
CA ARG A 17 10.45 -9.76 4.57
C ARG A 17 10.63 -10.00 6.07
N ILE A 18 9.61 -10.54 6.72
CA ILE A 18 9.73 -10.98 8.11
C ILE A 18 10.85 -12.02 8.20
N GLY A 19 11.69 -11.92 9.24
CA GLY A 19 12.84 -12.80 9.42
C GLY A 19 14.13 -12.27 8.83
N GLY A 20 14.18 -11.00 8.40
CA GLY A 20 15.40 -10.32 7.95
C GLY A 20 15.83 -10.66 6.51
N ASN A 21 15.00 -11.36 5.75
CA ASN A 21 15.29 -11.62 4.34
C ASN A 21 15.00 -10.37 3.50
N PRO A 22 15.90 -9.98 2.58
CA PRO A 22 15.65 -8.83 1.72
C PRO A 22 14.48 -9.10 0.78
N TYR A 23 13.73 -8.05 0.45
CA TYR A 23 12.81 -8.08 -0.68
C TYR A 23 13.60 -8.11 -1.98
N ALA A 24 13.43 -9.18 -2.76
CA ALA A 24 14.21 -9.42 -3.98
C ALA A 24 13.48 -8.99 -5.27
N GLY A 25 12.47 -8.11 -5.17
CA GLY A 25 11.71 -7.61 -6.32
C GLY A 25 10.73 -8.64 -6.91
N SER A 26 10.36 -9.68 -6.16
CA SER A 26 9.39 -10.68 -6.62
C SER A 26 8.00 -10.06 -6.73
N THR A 27 7.45 -10.05 -7.94
CA THR A 27 6.10 -9.55 -8.24
C THR A 27 5.34 -10.57 -9.07
N ARG A 28 4.02 -10.54 -8.95
CA ARG A 28 3.11 -11.28 -9.81
C ARG A 28 2.30 -10.32 -10.67
N LEU A 29 2.09 -10.69 -11.94
CA LEU A 29 1.23 -9.96 -12.86
C LEU A 29 -0.23 -10.34 -12.59
N VAL A 30 -1.05 -9.35 -12.23
CA VAL A 30 -2.48 -9.55 -11.95
C VAL A 30 -3.29 -8.58 -12.81
N PRO A 31 -4.27 -9.07 -13.61
CA PRO A 31 -5.14 -8.17 -14.37
C PRO A 31 -5.91 -7.25 -13.44
N VAL A 32 -6.04 -5.97 -13.82
CA VAL A 32 -6.82 -4.98 -13.08
C VAL A 32 -8.26 -4.97 -13.61
N SER A 33 -9.23 -4.97 -12.69
CA SER A 33 -10.66 -4.99 -13.06
C SER A 33 -11.12 -3.62 -13.56
N SER A 34 -10.87 -2.57 -12.79
CA SER A 34 -11.30 -1.20 -13.12
C SER A 34 -10.61 -0.18 -12.21
N GLY A 35 -10.72 1.10 -12.58
CA GLY A 35 -10.20 2.22 -11.81
C GLY A 35 -8.75 2.56 -12.14
N ALA A 36 -8.30 3.70 -11.64
CA ALA A 36 -6.90 4.05 -11.66
C ALA A 36 -6.15 3.26 -10.58
N VAL A 37 -4.93 2.83 -10.91
CA VAL A 37 -4.03 2.13 -9.97
C VAL A 37 -2.68 2.79 -10.03
N TYR A 38 -2.10 3.07 -8.88
CA TYR A 38 -0.83 3.78 -8.71
C TYR A 38 0.23 2.90 -8.05
N ASP A 39 1.49 3.24 -8.26
CA ASP A 39 2.61 2.64 -7.51
C ASP A 39 2.44 2.93 -6.01
N GLY A 40 2.51 1.89 -5.20
CA GLY A 40 2.26 1.95 -3.76
C GLY A 40 0.79 1.75 -3.34
N ASP A 41 -0.14 1.52 -4.27
CA ASP A 41 -1.52 1.20 -3.90
C ASP A 41 -1.63 -0.21 -3.32
N LEU A 42 -2.34 -0.32 -2.21
CA LEU A 42 -2.81 -1.59 -1.68
C LEU A 42 -3.98 -2.09 -2.52
N VAL A 43 -3.90 -3.32 -2.99
CA VAL A 43 -4.90 -3.93 -3.87
C VAL A 43 -5.57 -5.14 -3.23
N GLU A 44 -6.84 -5.35 -3.56
CA GLU A 44 -7.65 -6.52 -3.16
C GLU A 44 -7.83 -7.47 -4.33
N LEU A 45 -8.02 -8.77 -4.04
CA LEU A 45 -8.38 -9.77 -5.03
C LEU A 45 -9.90 -9.85 -5.13
N LEU A 46 -10.41 -9.82 -6.36
CA LEU A 46 -11.83 -9.94 -6.65
C LEU A 46 -12.21 -11.37 -7.02
N SER A 47 -13.50 -11.70 -6.91
CA SER A 47 -14.05 -13.03 -7.24
C SER A 47 -13.90 -13.44 -8.72
N ASP A 48 -13.61 -12.49 -9.61
CA ASP A 48 -13.29 -12.75 -11.02
C ASP A 48 -11.80 -13.05 -11.28
N GLY A 49 -10.99 -13.14 -10.23
CA GLY A 49 -9.55 -13.39 -10.30
C GLY A 49 -8.72 -12.18 -10.69
N LYS A 50 -9.31 -11.00 -10.77
CA LYS A 50 -8.61 -9.74 -11.02
C LYS A 50 -8.34 -8.98 -9.73
N CYS A 51 -7.55 -7.93 -9.79
CA CYS A 51 -7.36 -7.03 -8.66
C CYS A 51 -8.00 -5.66 -8.90
N ALA A 52 -8.26 -4.97 -7.81
CA ALA A 52 -8.62 -3.55 -7.78
C ALA A 52 -7.93 -2.89 -6.59
N VAL A 53 -7.85 -1.57 -6.58
CA VAL A 53 -7.46 -0.83 -5.36
C VAL A 53 -8.47 -1.15 -4.27
N ILE A 54 -8.01 -1.36 -3.03
CA ILE A 54 -8.91 -1.72 -1.92
C ILE A 54 -10.04 -0.71 -1.79
N SER A 55 -11.24 -1.20 -1.61
CA SER A 55 -12.46 -0.39 -1.53
C SER A 55 -12.73 0.15 -0.12
N SER A 56 -12.11 -0.44 0.90
CA SER A 56 -12.26 -0.04 2.31
C SER A 56 -10.93 -0.14 3.05
N GLY A 57 -10.59 0.93 3.77
CA GLY A 57 -9.42 0.96 4.65
C GLY A 57 -9.66 0.41 6.05
N THR A 58 -10.92 0.16 6.44
CA THR A 58 -11.29 -0.23 7.82
C THR A 58 -11.90 -1.62 7.94
N ALA A 59 -12.52 -2.12 6.87
CA ALA A 59 -13.10 -3.46 6.86
C ALA A 59 -12.03 -4.53 6.60
N ALA A 60 -12.36 -5.79 6.84
CA ALA A 60 -11.55 -6.95 6.50
C ALA A 60 -11.46 -7.15 4.97
N ALA A 61 -11.02 -6.11 4.25
CA ALA A 61 -10.68 -6.25 2.85
C ALA A 61 -9.60 -7.32 2.72
N GLN A 62 -9.82 -8.26 1.83
CA GLN A 62 -8.81 -9.30 1.56
C GLN A 62 -7.72 -8.70 0.69
N CYS A 63 -6.73 -8.09 1.33
CA CYS A 63 -5.62 -7.48 0.63
C CYS A 63 -4.78 -8.54 -0.09
N LEU A 64 -4.64 -8.41 -1.40
CA LEU A 64 -3.77 -9.27 -2.20
C LEU A 64 -2.30 -8.89 -2.02
N GLY A 65 -2.01 -7.61 -1.96
CA GLY A 65 -0.64 -7.09 -1.90
C GLY A 65 -0.57 -5.62 -2.27
N VAL A 66 0.62 -5.18 -2.65
CA VAL A 66 0.92 -3.80 -3.06
C VAL A 66 1.29 -3.75 -4.54
N CYS A 67 0.69 -2.83 -5.29
CA CYS A 67 1.06 -2.53 -6.66
C CYS A 67 2.39 -1.76 -6.68
N VAL A 68 3.34 -2.20 -7.51
CA VAL A 68 4.65 -1.56 -7.69
C VAL A 68 4.91 -1.18 -9.15
N GLY A 69 3.86 -0.99 -9.90
CA GLY A 69 3.88 -0.60 -11.30
C GLY A 69 2.80 -1.28 -12.10
N VAL A 70 2.57 -0.81 -13.29
CA VAL A 70 1.52 -1.29 -14.18
C VAL A 70 1.98 -1.42 -15.62
N GLN A 71 1.29 -2.27 -16.37
CA GLN A 71 1.38 -2.35 -17.82
C GLN A 71 -0.03 -2.21 -18.41
N TYR A 72 -0.17 -1.48 -19.49
CA TYR A 72 -1.45 -1.33 -20.19
C TYR A 72 -1.27 -1.04 -21.68
N THR A 73 -2.36 -1.16 -22.45
CA THR A 73 -2.40 -0.74 -23.85
C THR A 73 -3.07 0.63 -23.92
N ASN A 74 -2.39 1.63 -24.49
CA ASN A 74 -2.93 2.98 -24.67
C ASN A 74 -3.90 3.06 -25.85
N SER A 75 -4.51 4.23 -26.05
CA SER A 75 -5.46 4.48 -27.15
C SER A 75 -4.86 4.35 -28.56
N SER A 76 -3.53 4.42 -28.68
CA SER A 76 -2.80 4.21 -29.94
C SER A 76 -2.44 2.73 -30.18
N GLY A 77 -2.88 1.82 -29.32
CA GLY A 77 -2.58 0.38 -29.42
C GLY A 77 -1.18 -0.01 -28.95
N GLN A 78 -0.43 0.88 -28.31
CA GLN A 78 0.91 0.62 -27.82
C GLN A 78 0.87 0.07 -26.38
N THR A 79 1.71 -0.92 -26.10
CA THR A 79 1.93 -1.38 -24.72
C THR A 79 2.84 -0.40 -24.00
N VAL A 80 2.39 0.08 -22.86
CA VAL A 80 3.10 1.05 -21.99
C VAL A 80 3.33 0.41 -20.64
N GLN A 81 4.55 0.55 -20.10
CA GLN A 81 4.87 0.27 -18.71
C GLN A 81 4.99 1.62 -17.98
N ALA A 82 4.32 1.74 -16.83
CA ALA A 82 4.23 2.99 -16.09
C ALA A 82 4.10 2.75 -14.59
N GLN A 83 4.24 3.80 -13.81
CA GLN A 83 3.98 3.77 -12.36
C GLN A 83 2.47 3.78 -12.04
N TYR A 84 1.63 4.28 -12.97
CA TYR A 84 0.19 4.25 -12.78
C TYR A 84 -0.57 3.93 -14.08
N ALA A 85 -1.76 3.38 -13.93
CA ALA A 85 -2.72 3.24 -15.02
C ALA A 85 -3.90 4.19 -14.80
N PRO A 86 -4.31 5.00 -15.79
CA PRO A 86 -5.50 5.83 -15.69
C PRO A 86 -6.76 4.96 -15.69
N ALA A 87 -7.85 5.49 -15.10
CA ALA A 87 -9.14 4.80 -15.00
C ALA A 87 -9.83 4.61 -16.35
N SER A 88 -9.43 5.35 -17.39
CA SER A 88 -10.05 5.32 -18.70
C SER A 88 -9.05 5.60 -19.83
N GLY A 89 -9.43 5.29 -21.07
CA GLY A 89 -8.56 5.48 -22.23
C GLY A 89 -7.45 4.43 -22.40
N VAL A 90 -7.48 3.37 -21.60
CA VAL A 90 -6.53 2.26 -21.61
C VAL A 90 -7.25 0.92 -21.59
N THR A 91 -6.57 -0.12 -22.08
CA THR A 91 -7.08 -1.50 -22.10
C THR A 91 -5.98 -2.46 -21.65
N ASN A 92 -6.35 -3.70 -21.32
CA ASN A 92 -5.42 -4.75 -20.90
C ASN A 92 -4.50 -4.32 -19.75
N VAL A 93 -5.09 -3.67 -18.74
CA VAL A 93 -4.33 -3.19 -17.58
C VAL A 93 -3.93 -4.38 -16.72
N VAL A 94 -2.65 -4.47 -16.41
CA VAL A 94 -2.05 -5.49 -15.54
C VAL A 94 -1.17 -4.80 -14.51
N ALA A 95 -1.35 -5.13 -13.24
CA ALA A 95 -0.54 -4.62 -12.14
C ALA A 95 0.60 -5.60 -11.80
N TYR A 96 1.76 -5.08 -11.49
CA TYR A 96 2.85 -5.80 -10.85
C TYR A 96 2.60 -5.75 -9.35
N VAL A 97 2.19 -6.86 -8.75
CA VAL A 97 1.78 -6.91 -7.34
C VAL A 97 2.80 -7.69 -6.52
N VAL A 98 3.25 -7.09 -5.42
CA VAL A 98 3.99 -7.79 -4.35
C VAL A 98 2.97 -8.50 -3.49
N ASP A 99 2.75 -9.78 -3.74
CA ASP A 99 1.72 -10.61 -3.12
C ASP A 99 2.28 -11.62 -2.10
N ASP A 100 3.45 -11.35 -1.57
CA ASP A 100 4.06 -12.16 -0.51
C ASP A 100 3.46 -11.78 0.86
N PRO A 101 2.79 -12.71 1.56
CA PRO A 101 2.20 -12.44 2.87
C PRO A 101 3.23 -12.13 3.97
N THR A 102 4.52 -12.38 3.72
CA THR A 102 5.62 -12.06 4.64
C THR A 102 6.32 -10.75 4.32
N ALA A 103 5.93 -10.08 3.23
CA ALA A 103 6.52 -8.80 2.83
C ALA A 103 6.26 -7.71 3.89
N LEU A 104 7.26 -6.88 4.08
CA LEU A 104 7.22 -5.69 4.90
C LEU A 104 7.24 -4.45 4.02
N PHE A 105 6.44 -3.49 4.38
CA PHE A 105 6.29 -2.24 3.66
C PHE A 105 6.59 -1.06 4.56
N LYS A 106 7.14 -0.01 3.97
CA LYS A 106 7.28 1.30 4.59
C LYS A 106 6.11 2.17 4.14
N VAL A 107 5.49 2.90 5.07
CA VAL A 107 4.32 3.74 4.79
C VAL A 107 4.25 4.92 5.77
N ALA A 108 3.73 6.05 5.29
CA ALA A 108 3.52 7.25 6.11
C ALA A 108 2.29 7.13 7.01
N VAL A 109 2.31 7.83 8.15
CA VAL A 109 1.20 7.92 9.11
C VAL A 109 0.48 9.24 8.94
N VAL A 110 -0.86 9.21 8.95
CA VAL A 110 -1.73 10.38 8.92
C VAL A 110 -2.89 10.23 9.89
N SER A 111 -3.50 11.33 10.34
CA SER A 111 -4.73 11.29 11.15
C SER A 111 -5.99 11.28 10.29
N SER A 112 -5.95 11.94 9.13
CA SER A 112 -7.04 11.95 8.15
C SER A 112 -6.54 12.58 6.85
N GLY A 113 -6.93 12.06 5.70
CA GLY A 113 -6.45 12.56 4.42
C GLY A 113 -4.93 12.63 4.38
N THR A 114 -4.36 13.81 4.23
CA THR A 114 -2.92 14.07 4.25
C THR A 114 -2.43 14.81 5.49
N THR A 115 -3.24 14.85 6.56
CA THR A 115 -2.88 15.56 7.79
C THR A 115 -1.80 14.79 8.55
N ILE A 116 -0.67 15.46 8.82
CA ILE A 116 0.45 14.88 9.56
C ILE A 116 0.00 14.37 10.93
N ALA A 117 0.42 13.16 11.26
CA ALA A 117 0.19 12.54 12.54
C ALA A 117 1.44 11.80 13.03
N THR A 118 1.47 11.48 14.31
CA THR A 118 2.61 10.80 14.93
C THR A 118 2.18 9.50 15.57
N LEU A 119 2.92 8.43 15.29
CA LEU A 119 2.87 7.18 16.02
C LEU A 119 4.24 6.87 16.60
N GLY A 120 4.23 6.44 17.85
CA GLY A 120 5.46 6.04 18.54
C GLY A 120 5.63 4.51 18.57
N ARG A 121 6.72 4.07 19.22
CA ARG A 121 7.05 2.65 19.40
C ARG A 121 5.97 1.86 20.17
N THR A 122 5.11 2.52 20.92
CA THR A 122 3.97 1.90 21.63
C THR A 122 2.91 1.32 20.70
N ALA A 123 2.89 1.75 19.43
CA ALA A 123 1.99 1.21 18.39
C ALA A 123 2.51 -0.11 17.78
N VAL A 124 3.76 -0.47 18.01
CA VAL A 124 4.34 -1.71 17.47
C VAL A 124 3.58 -2.93 18.00
N GLY A 125 3.18 -3.81 17.09
CA GLY A 125 2.36 -4.98 17.38
C GLY A 125 0.85 -4.72 17.34
N GLN A 126 0.40 -3.47 17.20
CA GLN A 126 -1.01 -3.11 17.03
C GLN A 126 -1.40 -3.09 15.56
N ASN A 127 -2.71 -3.10 15.30
CA ASN A 127 -3.30 -3.01 13.97
C ASN A 127 -3.85 -1.60 13.74
N THR A 128 -3.90 -1.20 12.48
CA THR A 128 -4.46 0.09 12.06
C THR A 128 -5.20 -0.03 10.73
N SER A 129 -6.00 0.99 10.44
CA SER A 129 -6.69 1.17 9.15
C SER A 129 -5.79 1.83 8.11
N VAL A 130 -6.25 1.79 6.86
CA VAL A 130 -5.64 2.51 5.74
C VAL A 130 -6.49 3.73 5.40
N ILE A 131 -5.84 4.86 5.22
CA ILE A 131 -6.47 6.07 4.69
C ILE A 131 -6.32 6.06 3.17
N LEU A 132 -7.45 5.98 2.48
CA LEU A 132 -7.53 5.86 1.03
C LEU A 132 -7.51 7.24 0.37
N ASN A 133 -6.34 7.81 0.21
CA ASN A 133 -6.15 9.04 -0.56
C ASN A 133 -6.00 8.72 -2.04
N ALA A 134 -6.49 9.60 -2.89
CA ALA A 134 -6.29 9.49 -4.33
C ALA A 134 -4.80 9.68 -4.68
N GLY A 135 -4.28 8.81 -5.54
CA GLY A 135 -2.91 8.92 -6.03
C GLY A 135 -2.70 10.14 -6.93
N ASN A 136 -1.45 10.45 -7.19
CA ASN A 136 -1.04 11.60 -8.00
C ASN A 136 -0.66 11.15 -9.42
N ALA A 137 -1.50 11.48 -10.41
CA ALA A 137 -1.26 11.12 -11.80
C ALA A 137 -0.02 11.79 -12.44
N ASN A 138 0.51 12.87 -11.85
CA ASN A 138 1.70 13.53 -12.36
C ASN A 138 3.00 12.82 -11.94
N THR A 139 3.02 12.22 -10.76
CA THR A 139 4.17 11.45 -10.25
C THR A 139 3.99 9.95 -10.48
N GLY A 140 2.75 9.46 -10.56
CA GLY A 140 2.43 8.05 -10.64
C GLY A 140 2.35 7.34 -9.29
N ASP A 141 2.60 8.08 -8.19
CA ASP A 141 2.60 7.52 -6.84
C ASP A 141 1.19 7.49 -6.24
N SER A 142 0.95 6.48 -5.44
CA SER A 142 -0.17 6.43 -4.49
C SER A 142 -0.07 7.57 -3.47
N ALA A 143 -1.18 7.86 -2.80
CA ALA A 143 -1.18 8.70 -1.61
C ALA A 143 -1.84 7.98 -0.42
N GLN A 144 -1.96 6.66 -0.49
CA GLN A 144 -2.43 5.86 0.63
C GLN A 144 -1.47 5.97 1.82
N ALA A 145 -2.02 5.94 3.02
CA ALA A 145 -1.28 6.04 4.27
C ALA A 145 -1.96 5.18 5.34
N ILE A 146 -1.35 5.02 6.49
CA ILE A 146 -1.98 4.38 7.65
C ILE A 146 -2.50 5.44 8.62
N ASP A 147 -3.58 5.08 9.32
CA ASP A 147 -4.20 5.90 10.36
C ASP A 147 -3.34 5.90 11.64
N ASP A 148 -3.30 7.01 12.35
CA ASP A 148 -2.65 7.14 13.66
C ASP A 148 -3.44 6.46 14.79
N THR A 149 -4.69 6.09 14.53
CA THR A 149 -5.52 5.32 15.46
C THR A 149 -5.18 3.84 15.36
N THR A 150 -4.76 3.26 16.47
CA THR A 150 -4.38 1.86 16.55
C THR A 150 -5.28 1.05 17.47
N ALA A 151 -5.45 -0.24 17.17
CA ALA A 151 -6.26 -1.16 17.96
C ALA A 151 -5.73 -2.60 17.89
N THR A 152 -6.28 -3.47 18.73
CA THR A 152 -5.99 -4.92 18.70
C THR A 152 -6.95 -5.70 17.79
N THR A 153 -7.86 -5.02 17.12
CA THR A 153 -8.90 -5.61 16.28
C THR A 153 -8.31 -6.35 15.10
N ASN A 154 -8.61 -7.63 14.96
CA ASN A 154 -8.05 -8.51 13.93
C ASN A 154 -8.58 -8.24 12.50
N THR A 155 -9.66 -7.49 12.36
CA THR A 155 -10.24 -7.11 11.06
C THR A 155 -9.53 -5.91 10.42
N LEU A 156 -8.67 -5.20 11.15
CA LEU A 156 -7.90 -4.09 10.59
C LEU A 156 -6.82 -4.62 9.65
N PRO A 157 -6.68 -4.02 8.45
CA PRO A 157 -5.90 -4.61 7.36
C PRO A 157 -4.38 -4.59 7.58
N ILE A 158 -3.87 -3.68 8.39
CA ILE A 158 -2.44 -3.44 8.54
C ILE A 158 -2.00 -3.71 9.98
N ARG A 159 -0.86 -4.40 10.13
CA ARG A 159 -0.16 -4.54 11.41
C ARG A 159 1.15 -3.78 11.40
N ILE A 160 1.37 -2.99 12.45
CA ILE A 160 2.61 -2.25 12.66
C ILE A 160 3.67 -3.22 13.20
N VAL A 161 4.81 -3.29 12.52
CA VAL A 161 5.93 -4.18 12.86
C VAL A 161 7.05 -3.42 13.56
N ASP A 162 7.39 -2.23 13.04
CA ASP A 162 8.42 -1.37 13.65
C ASP A 162 8.22 0.09 13.23
N VAL A 163 9.00 0.98 13.83
CA VAL A 163 9.08 2.41 13.50
C VAL A 163 10.33 2.64 12.66
N VAL A 164 10.28 3.53 11.68
CA VAL A 164 11.47 4.03 11.00
C VAL A 164 12.11 5.12 11.89
N PRO A 165 13.23 4.86 12.57
CA PRO A 165 13.73 5.73 13.64
C PRO A 165 14.08 7.14 13.15
N GLU A 166 14.51 7.25 11.90
CA GLU A 166 14.94 8.51 11.29
C GLU A 166 13.79 9.49 11.08
N THR A 167 12.53 8.99 11.06
CA THR A 167 11.33 9.80 10.82
C THR A 167 10.53 10.09 12.10
N ALA A 168 10.84 9.42 13.21
CA ALA A 168 10.05 9.44 14.44
C ALA A 168 10.20 10.69 15.31
N THR A 169 10.72 11.81 14.77
CA THR A 169 11.12 12.96 15.57
C THR A 169 10.34 14.22 15.24
N GLY A 170 9.20 14.39 15.84
CA GLY A 170 8.48 15.68 15.86
C GLY A 170 7.15 15.69 15.15
N SER A 171 6.40 16.80 15.37
CA SER A 171 5.03 16.99 14.86
C SER A 171 4.96 17.62 13.47
N ASP A 172 6.10 17.96 12.87
CA ASP A 172 6.17 18.76 11.65
C ASP A 172 6.46 17.96 10.40
N ALA A 173 6.57 16.63 10.50
CA ALA A 173 6.87 15.72 9.41
C ALA A 173 6.11 14.42 9.53
N TYR A 174 5.87 13.76 8.39
CA TYR A 174 5.27 12.43 8.37
C TYR A 174 6.19 11.42 9.04
N VAL A 175 5.67 10.74 10.05
CA VAL A 175 6.31 9.55 10.63
C VAL A 175 6.10 8.38 9.67
N GLU A 176 7.12 7.57 9.48
CA GLU A 176 7.04 6.36 8.69
C GLU A 176 7.09 5.12 9.58
N MET A 177 6.25 4.16 9.25
CA MET A 177 6.19 2.87 9.94
C MET A 177 6.54 1.73 9.00
N ILE A 178 7.13 0.69 9.58
CA ILE A 178 7.29 -0.61 8.92
C ILE A 178 6.08 -1.44 9.28
N VAL A 179 5.38 -1.90 8.26
CA VAL A 179 4.11 -2.61 8.41
C VAL A 179 4.07 -3.90 7.61
N LYS A 180 3.13 -4.77 7.96
CA LYS A 180 2.74 -5.94 7.15
C LYS A 180 1.24 -5.93 6.92
N ILE A 181 0.80 -6.60 5.86
CA ILE A 181 -0.62 -6.85 5.61
C ILE A 181 -1.11 -7.89 6.62
N ASN A 182 -2.12 -7.52 7.42
CA ASN A 182 -2.72 -8.38 8.44
C ASN A 182 -3.80 -9.29 7.85
N THR A 183 -4.63 -8.73 6.94
CA THR A 183 -5.75 -9.44 6.28
C THR A 183 -5.37 -9.91 4.87
N HIS A 184 -4.19 -10.48 4.71
CA HIS A 184 -3.69 -10.92 3.41
C HIS A 184 -4.50 -12.11 2.89
N THR A 185 -4.89 -12.08 1.60
CA THR A 185 -5.72 -13.09 0.94
C THR A 185 -5.19 -14.52 1.15
N TYR A 186 -3.87 -14.72 1.05
CA TYR A 186 -3.26 -16.05 1.18
C TYR A 186 -3.02 -16.51 2.63
N ASN A 187 -3.27 -15.65 3.61
CA ASN A 187 -3.26 -16.01 5.03
C ASN A 187 -4.67 -16.33 5.57
N ASN A 188 -5.71 -16.02 4.81
CA ASN A 188 -7.08 -16.30 5.17
C ASN A 188 -7.47 -17.73 4.75
N THR A 189 -8.29 -18.36 5.58
CA THR A 189 -8.87 -19.68 5.26
C THR A 189 -10.13 -19.59 4.39
N THR A 190 -10.71 -18.39 4.28
CA THR A 190 -11.88 -18.11 3.43
C THR A 190 -11.38 -17.53 2.11
N GLY A 191 -11.82 -18.10 0.98
CA GLY A 191 -11.58 -17.58 -0.36
C GLY A 191 -12.35 -16.28 -0.66
N VAL A 192 -12.14 -15.71 -1.83
CA VAL A 192 -12.83 -14.51 -2.36
C VAL A 192 -13.98 -14.89 -3.27
#